data_3b7bbe812b10ae96afd22879bd89376c
#
_entry.id   3b7bbe812b10ae96afd22879bd89376c
#
_cell.length_a   1.000
_cell.length_b   1.000
_cell.length_c   1.000
_cell.angle_alpha   90.00
_cell.angle_beta   90.00
_cell.angle_gamma   90.00
#
_symmetry.space_group_name_H-M   'P 1'
#
loop_
_entity.id
_entity.type
_entity.pdbx_description
1 polymer ?
#
loop_
_entity_poly.entity_id
_entity_poly.type
_entity_poly.pdbx_seq_one_letter_code
_entity_poly.pdbx_strand_id
1 'polypeptide(L)'
;MSKNKHKKQKRHSSIMGRSDIPFAQRLKIQKNQDIAVNREHAAKIAMMCMSCAMHEVEGIGYKRLTRFSLAFHENVEEFYEDVEVGLAHAKRRMEQIGMPISGELYAVNIVEKDDVQNHAAHAIQVALIVGTITANDYFGFDKDRMERLLTKTREYTARYAKEGEGFLLAEVQKLGFPIIDGRITAFMDDDGNPVVASRAIKEGYLDG
;
A
#
# COMPACT_ATOMS: atom_id res chain seq x y z
N MET A 1 -1.64 -52.10 4.15
CA MET A 1 -1.62 -51.29 5.39
C MET A 1 -0.96 -49.95 5.08
N SER A 2 -1.76 -48.95 4.81
CA SER A 2 -1.28 -47.59 4.46
C SER A 2 -1.20 -46.72 5.73
N LYS A 3 -0.01 -46.21 6.06
CA LYS A 3 0.21 -45.34 7.20
C LYS A 3 -0.06 -43.89 6.75
N ASN A 4 -1.25 -43.39 7.09
CA ASN A 4 -1.59 -41.99 6.99
C ASN A 4 -0.66 -41.14 7.91
N LYS A 5 0.32 -40.47 7.33
CA LYS A 5 1.09 -39.43 8.00
C LYS A 5 0.24 -38.18 8.05
N HIS A 6 -0.48 -37.94 9.15
CA HIS A 6 -1.05 -36.66 9.48
C HIS A 6 0.08 -35.63 9.57
N LYS A 7 0.21 -34.77 8.55
CA LYS A 7 0.98 -33.53 8.65
C LYS A 7 0.31 -32.66 9.72
N LYS A 8 0.87 -32.65 10.93
CA LYS A 8 0.53 -31.65 11.94
C LYS A 8 0.85 -30.27 11.35
N GLN A 9 -0.17 -29.53 10.92
CA GLN A 9 -0.07 -28.11 10.68
C GLN A 9 0.43 -27.47 11.99
N LYS A 10 1.67 -26.94 11.97
CA LYS A 10 2.19 -26.14 13.08
C LYS A 10 1.30 -24.89 13.14
N ARG A 11 0.36 -24.88 14.08
CA ARG A 11 -0.33 -23.66 14.49
C ARG A 11 0.77 -22.70 14.92
N HIS A 12 0.84 -21.53 14.30
CA HIS A 12 1.65 -20.42 14.80
C HIS A 12 1.14 -20.09 16.20
N SER A 13 1.83 -20.65 17.22
CA SER A 13 1.55 -20.27 18.59
C SER A 13 1.93 -18.81 18.75
N SER A 14 0.99 -18.01 19.23
CA SER A 14 1.25 -16.60 19.55
C SER A 14 2.58 -16.48 20.32
N ILE A 15 3.43 -15.53 19.90
CA ILE A 15 4.71 -15.22 20.55
C ILE A 15 4.52 -14.96 22.05
N MET A 16 3.36 -14.43 22.42
CA MET A 16 2.98 -14.17 23.83
C MET A 16 2.82 -15.46 24.66
N GLY A 17 2.60 -16.63 24.03
CA GLY A 17 2.49 -17.93 24.72
C GLY A 17 3.81 -18.68 24.90
N ARG A 18 4.93 -18.17 24.39
CA ARG A 18 6.24 -18.82 24.56
C ARG A 18 6.84 -18.48 25.91
N SER A 19 6.99 -19.50 26.78
CA SER A 19 7.54 -19.34 28.14
C SER A 19 9.05 -19.08 28.16
N ASP A 20 9.75 -19.44 27.08
CA ASP A 20 11.20 -19.32 26.91
C ASP A 20 11.68 -17.89 26.59
N ILE A 21 10.76 -16.98 26.23
CA ILE A 21 11.09 -15.58 25.92
C ILE A 21 10.74 -14.69 27.12
N PRO A 22 11.69 -13.89 27.65
CA PRO A 22 11.42 -12.91 28.72
C PRO A 22 10.26 -11.98 28.36
N PHE A 23 9.43 -11.61 29.33
CA PHE A 23 8.24 -10.79 29.14
C PHE A 23 8.55 -9.45 28.41
N ALA A 24 9.60 -8.75 28.84
CA ALA A 24 10.01 -7.49 28.19
C ALA A 24 10.39 -7.68 26.71
N GLN A 25 11.03 -8.79 26.37
CA GLN A 25 11.37 -9.12 25.00
C GLN A 25 10.12 -9.46 24.16
N ARG A 26 9.15 -10.16 24.74
CA ARG A 26 7.86 -10.45 24.09
C ARG A 26 7.10 -9.16 23.77
N LEU A 27 7.04 -8.21 24.72
CA LEU A 27 6.42 -6.89 24.49
C LEU A 27 7.11 -6.11 23.37
N LYS A 28 8.45 -6.13 23.32
CA LYS A 28 9.21 -5.48 22.23
C LYS A 28 8.93 -6.11 20.87
N ILE A 29 8.87 -7.43 20.79
CA ILE A 29 8.54 -8.15 19.57
C ILE A 29 7.12 -7.82 19.11
N GLN A 30 6.15 -7.83 20.05
CA GLN A 30 4.77 -7.48 19.75
C GLN A 30 4.65 -6.04 19.22
N LYS A 31 5.27 -5.08 19.91
CA LYS A 31 5.28 -3.67 19.45
C LYS A 31 5.86 -3.54 18.03
N ASN A 32 6.96 -4.22 17.73
CA ASN A 32 7.56 -4.18 16.39
C ASN A 32 6.64 -4.79 15.32
N GLN A 33 5.90 -5.86 15.67
CA GLN A 33 4.90 -6.46 14.77
C GLN A 33 3.73 -5.51 14.54
N ASP A 34 3.21 -4.88 15.59
CA ASP A 34 2.12 -3.92 15.49
C ASP A 34 2.52 -2.71 14.60
N ILE A 35 3.75 -2.22 14.75
CA ILE A 35 4.30 -1.16 13.90
C ILE A 35 4.37 -1.62 12.43
N ALA A 36 4.86 -2.83 12.17
CA ALA A 36 4.97 -3.35 10.79
C ALA A 36 3.59 -3.50 10.13
N VAL A 37 2.62 -4.07 10.84
CA VAL A 37 1.24 -4.23 10.35
C VAL A 37 0.59 -2.87 10.07
N ASN A 38 0.73 -1.90 10.97
CA ASN A 38 0.16 -0.56 10.76
C ASN A 38 0.83 0.18 9.60
N ARG A 39 2.14 -0.03 9.41
CA ARG A 39 2.88 0.55 8.28
C ARG A 39 2.40 0.00 6.94
N GLU A 40 2.25 -1.32 6.83
CA GLU A 40 1.73 -1.99 5.64
C GLU A 40 0.30 -1.52 5.33
N HIS A 41 -0.56 -1.47 6.35
CA HIS A 41 -1.93 -1.00 6.20
C HIS A 41 -1.99 0.47 5.72
N ALA A 42 -1.19 1.34 6.33
CA ALA A 42 -1.13 2.75 5.95
C ALA A 42 -0.64 2.96 4.51
N ALA A 43 0.39 2.21 4.08
CA ALA A 43 0.88 2.24 2.71
C ALA A 43 -0.19 1.76 1.71
N LYS A 44 -0.91 0.68 2.04
CA LYS A 44 -2.04 0.16 1.25
C LYS A 44 -3.14 1.23 1.09
N ILE A 45 -3.56 1.88 2.17
CA ILE A 45 -4.57 2.94 2.12
C ILE A 45 -4.11 4.10 1.21
N ALA A 46 -2.87 4.56 1.38
CA ALA A 46 -2.32 5.62 0.54
C ALA A 46 -2.32 5.24 -0.96
N MET A 47 -1.90 4.02 -1.29
CA MET A 47 -1.93 3.50 -2.66
C MET A 47 -3.35 3.45 -3.23
N MET A 48 -4.34 2.99 -2.44
CA MET A 48 -5.74 2.95 -2.86
C MET A 48 -6.29 4.35 -3.14
N CYS A 49 -6.06 5.31 -2.24
CA CYS A 49 -6.46 6.70 -2.43
C CYS A 49 -5.82 7.30 -3.69
N MET A 50 -4.53 7.03 -3.91
CA MET A 50 -3.82 7.50 -5.10
C MET A 50 -4.36 6.87 -6.37
N SER A 51 -4.69 5.58 -6.38
CA SER A 51 -5.31 4.89 -7.52
C SER A 51 -6.67 5.48 -7.88
N CYS A 52 -7.52 5.76 -6.89
CA CYS A 52 -8.80 6.45 -7.10
C CYS A 52 -8.59 7.85 -7.69
N ALA A 53 -7.65 8.61 -7.14
CA ALA A 53 -7.30 9.93 -7.63
C ALA A 53 -6.76 9.90 -9.07
N MET A 54 -5.89 8.97 -9.43
CA MET A 54 -5.38 8.77 -10.79
C MET A 54 -6.50 8.48 -11.78
N HIS A 55 -7.47 7.67 -11.39
CA HIS A 55 -8.62 7.39 -12.24
C HIS A 55 -9.46 8.63 -12.46
N GLU A 56 -9.78 9.37 -11.39
CA GLU A 56 -10.66 10.52 -11.46
C GLU A 56 -10.03 11.71 -12.21
N VAL A 57 -8.75 12.00 -11.96
CA VAL A 57 -8.05 13.17 -12.52
C VAL A 57 -7.53 12.90 -13.94
N GLU A 58 -7.04 11.69 -14.20
CA GLU A 58 -6.31 11.36 -15.42
C GLU A 58 -6.96 10.25 -16.25
N GLY A 59 -8.11 9.71 -15.82
CA GLY A 59 -8.83 8.65 -16.53
C GLY A 59 -8.05 7.33 -16.65
N ILE A 60 -7.11 7.07 -15.72
CA ILE A 60 -6.29 5.86 -15.77
C ILE A 60 -7.14 4.65 -15.40
N GLY A 61 -7.26 3.71 -16.32
CA GLY A 61 -8.06 2.50 -16.13
C GLY A 61 -7.32 1.37 -15.42
N TYR A 62 -8.09 0.33 -15.05
CA TYR A 62 -7.68 -0.83 -14.26
C TYR A 62 -6.31 -1.41 -14.61
N LYS A 63 -6.08 -1.77 -15.88
CA LYS A 63 -4.81 -2.41 -16.31
C LYS A 63 -3.58 -1.56 -16.00
N ARG A 64 -3.67 -0.25 -16.20
CA ARG A 64 -2.57 0.66 -15.92
C ARG A 64 -2.41 0.89 -14.42
N LEU A 65 -3.52 0.97 -13.68
CA LEU A 65 -3.50 1.08 -12.21
C LEU A 65 -2.91 -0.17 -11.56
N THR A 66 -3.21 -1.37 -12.06
CA THR A 66 -2.62 -2.61 -11.54
C THR A 66 -1.10 -2.62 -11.72
N ARG A 67 -0.62 -2.25 -12.91
CA ARG A 67 0.83 -2.15 -13.15
C ARG A 67 1.49 -1.10 -12.27
N PHE A 68 0.84 0.05 -12.11
CA PHE A 68 1.30 1.07 -11.16
C PHE A 68 1.37 0.54 -9.73
N SER A 69 0.36 -0.19 -9.28
CA SER A 69 0.32 -0.76 -7.93
C SER A 69 1.44 -1.77 -7.67
N LEU A 70 1.79 -2.57 -8.67
CA LEU A 70 2.92 -3.50 -8.59
C LEU A 70 4.25 -2.75 -8.49
N ALA A 71 4.50 -1.81 -9.41
CA ALA A 71 5.72 -0.99 -9.38
C ALA A 71 5.83 -0.16 -8.09
N PHE A 72 4.70 0.36 -7.60
CA PHE A 72 4.64 1.06 -6.32
C PHE A 72 5.05 0.15 -5.16
N HIS A 73 4.55 -1.08 -5.13
CA HIS A 73 4.88 -2.05 -4.07
C HIS A 73 6.37 -2.38 -4.07
N GLU A 74 6.94 -2.70 -5.23
CA GLU A 74 8.37 -2.95 -5.40
C GLU A 74 9.21 -1.76 -4.92
N ASN A 75 8.86 -0.54 -5.32
CA ASN A 75 9.57 0.67 -4.92
C ASN A 75 9.46 0.97 -3.41
N VAL A 76 8.33 0.62 -2.77
CA VAL A 76 8.17 0.73 -1.31
C VAL A 76 9.04 -0.29 -0.59
N GLU A 77 9.11 -1.52 -1.06
CA GLU A 77 9.98 -2.56 -0.49
C GLU A 77 11.45 -2.13 -0.60
N GLU A 78 11.90 -1.70 -1.78
CA GLU A 78 13.26 -1.20 -2.00
C GLU A 78 13.59 0.00 -1.09
N PHE A 79 12.65 0.93 -0.91
CA PHE A 79 12.83 2.05 0.03
C PHE A 79 13.10 1.59 1.46
N TYR A 80 12.43 0.51 1.90
CA TYR A 80 12.57 0.00 3.27
C TYR A 80 13.70 -1.00 3.47
N GLU A 81 14.34 -1.51 2.41
CA GLU A 81 15.57 -2.33 2.52
C GLU A 81 16.71 -1.54 3.15
N ASP A 82 16.90 -0.27 2.72
CA ASP A 82 17.82 0.68 3.32
C ASP A 82 17.20 2.08 3.33
N VAL A 83 16.61 2.44 4.47
CA VAL A 83 15.85 3.70 4.62
C VAL A 83 16.70 4.95 4.37
N GLU A 84 18.00 4.94 4.71
CA GLU A 84 18.88 6.09 4.49
C GLU A 84 19.16 6.29 2.99
N VAL A 85 19.46 5.20 2.30
CA VAL A 85 19.68 5.21 0.84
C VAL A 85 18.37 5.54 0.11
N GLY A 86 17.25 4.89 0.51
CA GLY A 86 15.94 5.15 -0.05
C GLY A 86 15.50 6.60 0.10
N LEU A 87 15.70 7.20 1.27
CA LEU A 87 15.38 8.61 1.51
C LEU A 87 16.24 9.56 0.67
N ALA A 88 17.55 9.28 0.57
CA ALA A 88 18.47 10.08 -0.24
C ALA A 88 18.12 9.99 -1.74
N HIS A 89 17.74 8.81 -2.22
CA HIS A 89 17.27 8.61 -3.59
C HIS A 89 15.95 9.36 -3.83
N ALA A 90 14.96 9.16 -2.98
CA ALA A 90 13.66 9.80 -3.07
C ALA A 90 13.79 11.33 -3.08
N LYS A 91 14.65 11.90 -2.22
CA LYS A 91 14.88 13.33 -2.16
C LYS A 91 15.40 13.88 -3.50
N ARG A 92 16.41 13.24 -4.09
CA ARG A 92 16.96 13.63 -5.41
C ARG A 92 15.91 13.54 -6.52
N ARG A 93 15.13 12.46 -6.55
CA ARG A 93 14.08 12.27 -7.56
C ARG A 93 12.98 13.33 -7.43
N MET A 94 12.55 13.63 -6.21
CA MET A 94 11.54 14.64 -5.94
C MET A 94 12.00 16.05 -6.31
N GLU A 95 13.29 16.38 -6.07
CA GLU A 95 13.89 17.62 -6.53
C GLU A 95 13.91 17.71 -8.08
N GLN A 96 14.22 16.61 -8.79
CA GLN A 96 14.18 16.55 -10.26
C GLN A 96 12.76 16.75 -10.83
N ILE A 97 11.75 16.24 -10.15
CA ILE A 97 10.33 16.45 -10.51
C ILE A 97 9.86 17.88 -10.18
N GLY A 98 10.63 18.63 -9.39
CA GLY A 98 10.27 19.97 -8.93
C GLY A 98 9.29 19.98 -7.75
N MET A 99 9.22 18.87 -7.00
CA MET A 99 8.32 18.67 -5.87
C MET A 99 9.12 18.29 -4.61
N PRO A 100 9.66 19.27 -3.86
CA PRO A 100 10.51 18.97 -2.70
C PRO A 100 9.70 18.26 -1.61
N ILE A 101 10.34 17.27 -0.93
CA ILE A 101 9.71 16.43 0.12
C ILE A 101 9.16 17.28 1.29
N SER A 102 9.72 18.46 1.54
CA SER A 102 9.27 19.40 2.58
C SER A 102 7.96 20.13 2.26
N GLY A 103 7.37 19.88 1.09
CA GLY A 103 6.11 20.49 0.68
C GLY A 103 4.91 20.06 1.54
N GLU A 104 3.94 20.96 1.68
CA GLU A 104 2.69 20.68 2.45
C GLU A 104 1.94 19.45 1.93
N LEU A 105 2.09 19.11 0.64
CA LEU A 105 1.44 17.96 0.01
C LEU A 105 1.86 16.61 0.61
N TYR A 106 3.01 16.56 1.27
CA TYR A 106 3.51 15.34 1.94
C TYR A 106 3.45 15.43 3.47
N ALA A 107 2.99 16.56 4.01
CA ALA A 107 2.89 16.73 5.45
C ALA A 107 1.83 15.79 6.03
N VAL A 108 2.19 15.10 7.11
CA VAL A 108 1.31 14.28 7.92
C VAL A 108 1.36 14.76 9.37
N ASN A 109 0.24 14.65 10.08
CA ASN A 109 0.19 15.03 11.48
C ASN A 109 0.93 14.00 12.32
N ILE A 110 1.95 14.44 13.04
CA ILE A 110 2.71 13.61 13.98
C ILE A 110 2.18 13.88 15.40
N VAL A 111 1.83 12.82 16.09
CA VAL A 111 1.37 12.89 17.49
C VAL A 111 2.55 12.54 18.42
N GLU A 112 3.05 13.50 19.19
CA GLU A 112 4.31 13.41 19.93
C GLU A 112 4.45 12.23 20.90
N LYS A 113 3.35 11.57 21.28
CA LYS A 113 3.36 10.51 22.31
C LYS A 113 2.92 9.13 21.83
N ASP A 114 2.56 8.97 20.55
CA ASP A 114 2.08 7.70 20.01
C ASP A 114 3.01 7.18 18.92
N ASP A 115 3.92 6.31 19.27
CA ASP A 115 4.87 5.69 18.34
C ASP A 115 4.17 4.94 17.20
N VAL A 116 3.04 4.28 17.47
CA VAL A 116 2.33 3.48 16.48
C VAL A 116 1.68 4.37 15.43
N GLN A 117 1.00 5.45 15.89
CA GLN A 117 0.40 6.43 14.99
C GLN A 117 1.47 7.20 14.20
N ASN A 118 2.59 7.55 14.81
CA ASN A 118 3.70 8.21 14.13
C ASN A 118 4.31 7.30 13.05
N HIS A 119 4.43 6.01 13.29
CA HIS A 119 4.90 5.07 12.27
C HIS A 119 3.90 4.91 11.11
N ALA A 120 2.60 4.92 11.37
CA ALA A 120 1.57 4.91 10.34
C ALA A 120 1.60 6.21 9.52
N ALA A 121 1.69 7.37 10.18
CA ALA A 121 1.80 8.67 9.54
C ALA A 121 3.05 8.75 8.64
N HIS A 122 4.19 8.26 9.13
CA HIS A 122 5.42 8.19 8.35
C HIS A 122 5.29 7.25 7.15
N ALA A 123 4.60 6.12 7.31
CA ALA A 123 4.34 5.20 6.21
C ALA A 123 3.46 5.82 5.11
N ILE A 124 2.46 6.62 5.48
CA ILE A 124 1.64 7.38 4.51
C ILE A 124 2.53 8.38 3.76
N GLN A 125 3.39 9.10 4.46
CA GLN A 125 4.30 10.07 3.84
C GLN A 125 5.24 9.38 2.83
N VAL A 126 5.88 8.28 3.22
CA VAL A 126 6.75 7.48 2.34
C VAL A 126 5.94 6.98 1.13
N ALA A 127 4.74 6.45 1.36
CA ALA A 127 3.89 5.97 0.29
C ALA A 127 3.50 7.08 -0.71
N LEU A 128 3.21 8.28 -0.24
CA LEU A 128 2.93 9.43 -1.12
C LEU A 128 4.17 9.84 -1.93
N ILE A 129 5.34 9.87 -1.32
CA ILE A 129 6.60 10.20 -2.00
C ILE A 129 6.94 9.14 -3.05
N VAL A 130 6.96 7.87 -2.66
CA VAL A 130 7.23 6.74 -3.56
C VAL A 130 6.20 6.68 -4.68
N GLY A 131 4.92 6.86 -4.36
CA GLY A 131 3.84 6.91 -5.34
C GLY A 131 3.99 8.04 -6.36
N THR A 132 4.45 9.22 -5.91
CA THR A 132 4.75 10.34 -6.80
C THR A 132 5.88 10.01 -7.77
N ILE A 133 6.98 9.44 -7.26
CA ILE A 133 8.12 9.01 -8.09
C ILE A 133 7.66 7.95 -9.08
N THR A 134 6.96 6.92 -8.62
CA THR A 134 6.43 5.84 -9.46
C THR A 134 5.48 6.38 -10.55
N ALA A 135 4.60 7.33 -10.22
CA ALA A 135 3.70 7.94 -11.18
C ALA A 135 4.44 8.81 -12.22
N ASN A 136 5.50 9.53 -11.82
CA ASN A 136 6.36 10.24 -12.76
C ASN A 136 7.08 9.26 -13.69
N ASP A 137 7.71 8.22 -13.15
CA ASP A 137 8.49 7.26 -13.92
C ASP A 137 7.62 6.42 -14.86
N TYR A 138 6.43 6.05 -14.42
CA TYR A 138 5.55 5.15 -15.17
C TYR A 138 4.62 5.86 -16.16
N PHE A 139 4.13 7.05 -15.80
CA PHE A 139 3.16 7.80 -16.61
C PHE A 139 3.70 9.10 -17.20
N GLY A 140 4.92 9.51 -16.83
CA GLY A 140 5.51 10.78 -17.25
C GLY A 140 4.74 11.98 -16.72
N PHE A 141 4.15 11.89 -15.51
CA PHE A 141 3.43 13.02 -14.93
C PHE A 141 4.42 14.12 -14.56
N ASP A 142 4.14 15.32 -15.09
CA ASP A 142 4.84 16.53 -14.70
C ASP A 142 4.37 17.05 -13.33
N LYS A 143 4.98 18.14 -12.88
CA LYS A 143 4.67 18.77 -11.59
C LYS A 143 3.19 19.12 -11.45
N ASP A 144 2.59 19.75 -12.45
CA ASP A 144 1.22 20.25 -12.37
C ASP A 144 0.21 19.09 -12.26
N ARG A 145 0.45 18.01 -13.00
CA ARG A 145 -0.36 16.79 -12.91
C ARG A 145 -0.21 16.12 -11.55
N MET A 146 1.03 16.11 -11.01
CA MET A 146 1.29 15.57 -9.68
C MET A 146 0.62 16.37 -8.57
N GLU A 147 0.63 17.69 -8.63
CA GLU A 147 -0.04 18.54 -7.65
C GLU A 147 -1.56 18.28 -7.63
N ARG A 148 -2.18 18.16 -8.81
CA ARG A 148 -3.60 17.78 -8.91
C ARG A 148 -3.87 16.40 -8.34
N LEU A 149 -3.02 15.42 -8.71
CA LEU A 149 -3.11 14.05 -8.21
C LEU A 149 -3.02 13.99 -6.67
N LEU A 150 -2.02 14.64 -6.08
CA LEU A 150 -1.83 14.64 -4.63
C LEU A 150 -2.93 15.38 -3.89
N THR A 151 -3.41 16.49 -4.44
CA THR A 151 -4.58 17.20 -3.89
C THR A 151 -5.78 16.27 -3.85
N LYS A 152 -6.06 15.56 -4.94
CA LYS A 152 -7.18 14.62 -5.01
C LYS A 152 -6.95 13.39 -4.10
N THR A 153 -5.73 12.90 -4.01
CA THR A 153 -5.37 11.83 -3.07
C THR A 153 -5.68 12.22 -1.63
N ARG A 154 -5.39 13.46 -1.23
CA ARG A 154 -5.74 13.98 0.10
C ARG A 154 -7.25 14.04 0.34
N GLU A 155 -8.03 14.40 -0.66
CA GLU A 155 -9.50 14.35 -0.55
C GLU A 155 -9.97 12.93 -0.25
N TYR A 156 -9.46 11.92 -0.98
CA TYR A 156 -9.76 10.51 -0.72
C TYR A 156 -9.31 10.06 0.68
N THR A 157 -8.11 10.47 1.11
CA THR A 157 -7.61 10.19 2.46
C THR A 157 -8.49 10.82 3.55
N ALA A 158 -8.94 12.05 3.36
CA ALA A 158 -9.84 12.72 4.29
C ALA A 158 -11.22 12.03 4.34
N ARG A 159 -11.73 11.59 3.20
CA ARG A 159 -12.98 10.81 3.14
C ARG A 159 -12.81 9.45 3.80
N TYR A 160 -11.70 8.74 3.56
CA TYR A 160 -11.38 7.50 4.24
C TYR A 160 -11.37 7.67 5.78
N ALA A 161 -10.73 8.72 6.27
CA ALA A 161 -10.71 9.02 7.70
C ALA A 161 -12.11 9.23 8.31
N LYS A 162 -13.06 9.73 7.52
CA LYS A 162 -14.44 9.97 7.94
C LYS A 162 -15.37 8.76 7.75
N GLU A 163 -15.24 8.06 6.63
CA GLU A 163 -16.19 7.06 6.15
C GLU A 163 -15.69 5.61 6.36
N GLY A 164 -14.38 5.44 6.59
CA GLY A 164 -13.74 4.14 6.87
C GLY A 164 -13.35 3.35 5.62
N GLU A 165 -12.85 2.13 5.87
CA GLU A 165 -12.28 1.27 4.82
C GLU A 165 -13.34 0.82 3.79
N GLY A 166 -14.59 0.60 4.22
CA GLY A 166 -15.68 0.19 3.33
C GLY A 166 -15.95 1.17 2.18
N PHE A 167 -15.84 2.48 2.44
CA PHE A 167 -15.91 3.50 1.42
C PHE A 167 -14.80 3.31 0.38
N LEU A 168 -13.55 3.19 0.82
CA LEU A 168 -12.41 3.11 -0.08
C LEU A 168 -12.42 1.82 -0.91
N LEU A 169 -12.80 0.70 -0.32
CA LEU A 169 -12.99 -0.57 -1.04
C LEU A 169 -14.06 -0.45 -2.13
N ALA A 170 -15.19 0.21 -1.84
CA ALA A 170 -16.23 0.45 -2.84
C ALA A 170 -15.75 1.32 -4.01
N GLU A 171 -14.94 2.35 -3.73
CA GLU A 171 -14.36 3.19 -4.79
C GLU A 171 -13.38 2.38 -5.66
N VAL A 172 -12.49 1.60 -5.04
CA VAL A 172 -11.52 0.76 -5.76
C VAL A 172 -12.22 -0.32 -6.58
N GLN A 173 -13.32 -0.89 -6.09
CA GLN A 173 -14.12 -1.84 -6.85
C GLN A 173 -14.72 -1.24 -8.13
N LYS A 174 -15.12 0.02 -8.11
CA LYS A 174 -15.59 0.74 -9.32
C LYS A 174 -14.50 0.87 -10.38
N LEU A 175 -13.22 0.86 -9.98
CA LEU A 175 -12.08 0.87 -10.89
C LEU A 175 -11.86 -0.49 -11.58
N GLY A 176 -12.57 -1.54 -11.18
CA GLY A 176 -12.48 -2.89 -11.71
C GLY A 176 -11.56 -3.82 -10.90
N PHE A 177 -11.03 -3.38 -9.76
CA PHE A 177 -10.27 -4.28 -8.90
C PHE A 177 -11.20 -5.27 -8.22
N PRO A 178 -10.95 -6.59 -8.33
CA PRO A 178 -11.70 -7.58 -7.60
C PRO A 178 -11.40 -7.50 -6.11
N ILE A 179 -12.45 -7.61 -5.30
CA ILE A 179 -12.37 -7.64 -3.85
C ILE A 179 -12.80 -9.02 -3.39
N ILE A 180 -11.87 -9.76 -2.78
CA ILE A 180 -12.10 -11.09 -2.21
C ILE A 180 -11.82 -11.01 -0.73
N ASP A 181 -12.76 -11.45 0.11
CA ASP A 181 -12.64 -11.42 1.58
C ASP A 181 -12.21 -10.04 2.12
N GLY A 182 -12.74 -8.96 1.55
CA GLY A 182 -12.38 -7.59 1.91
C GLY A 182 -10.98 -7.15 1.49
N ARG A 183 -10.32 -7.91 0.59
CA ARG A 183 -8.98 -7.60 0.08
C ARG A 183 -9.03 -7.31 -1.41
N ILE A 184 -8.26 -6.31 -1.82
CA ILE A 184 -8.02 -6.05 -3.24
C ILE A 184 -7.10 -7.13 -3.78
N THR A 185 -7.50 -7.73 -4.90
CA THR A 185 -6.73 -8.76 -5.58
C THR A 185 -6.47 -8.33 -7.02
N ALA A 186 -5.24 -8.47 -7.47
CA ALA A 186 -4.89 -8.33 -8.88
C ALA A 186 -4.67 -9.74 -9.46
N PHE A 187 -5.29 -10.02 -10.59
CA PHE A 187 -5.07 -11.26 -11.33
C PHE A 187 -4.21 -10.98 -12.54
N MET A 188 -3.28 -11.89 -12.79
CA MET A 188 -2.42 -11.88 -13.98
C MET A 188 -2.77 -13.07 -14.85
N ASP A 189 -2.72 -12.91 -16.17
CA ASP A 189 -2.73 -14.03 -17.11
C ASP A 189 -1.34 -14.70 -17.18
N ASP A 190 -1.25 -15.80 -17.93
CA ASP A 190 0.01 -16.55 -18.08
C ASP A 190 1.15 -15.72 -18.69
N ASP A 191 0.83 -14.63 -19.39
CA ASP A 191 1.79 -13.70 -19.96
C ASP A 191 2.16 -12.55 -19.02
N GLY A 192 1.64 -12.56 -17.77
CA GLY A 192 1.89 -11.52 -16.75
C GLY A 192 1.12 -10.22 -17.02
N ASN A 193 0.01 -10.25 -17.79
CA ASN A 193 -0.83 -9.07 -17.97
C ASN A 193 -1.97 -9.05 -16.97
N PRO A 194 -2.34 -7.84 -16.43
CA PRO A 194 -3.47 -7.73 -15.52
C PRO A 194 -4.79 -8.12 -16.18
N VAL A 195 -5.52 -9.01 -15.54
CA VAL A 195 -6.85 -9.48 -15.97
C VAL A 195 -7.93 -8.64 -15.30
N VAL A 196 -8.90 -8.15 -16.07
CA VAL A 196 -10.06 -7.44 -15.48
C VAL A 196 -10.97 -8.41 -14.73
N ALA A 197 -11.65 -7.95 -13.68
CA ALA A 197 -12.47 -8.80 -12.81
C ALA A 197 -13.49 -9.67 -13.59
N SER A 198 -14.15 -9.11 -14.59
CA SER A 198 -15.12 -9.85 -15.41
C SER A 198 -14.49 -11.01 -16.21
N ARG A 199 -13.25 -10.87 -16.63
CA ARG A 199 -12.50 -11.93 -17.30
C ARG A 199 -11.97 -12.94 -16.29
N ALA A 200 -11.51 -12.47 -15.12
CA ALA A 200 -11.06 -13.34 -14.04
C ALA A 200 -12.16 -14.30 -13.57
N ILE A 201 -13.40 -13.83 -13.45
CA ILE A 201 -14.56 -14.69 -13.14
C ILE A 201 -14.80 -15.71 -14.26
N LYS A 202 -14.77 -15.28 -15.52
CA LYS A 202 -15.04 -16.15 -16.66
C LYS A 202 -13.96 -17.23 -16.85
N GLU A 203 -12.72 -16.94 -16.52
CA GLU A 203 -11.58 -17.86 -16.65
C GLU A 203 -11.32 -18.68 -15.37
N GLY A 204 -12.17 -18.55 -14.34
CA GLY A 204 -12.11 -19.36 -13.12
C GLY A 204 -11.07 -18.93 -12.09
N TYR A 205 -10.49 -17.73 -12.24
CA TYR A 205 -9.62 -17.15 -11.19
C TYR A 205 -10.43 -16.68 -9.97
N LEU A 206 -11.74 -16.48 -10.14
CA LEU A 206 -12.69 -16.09 -9.10
C LEU A 206 -13.93 -16.99 -9.20
N ASP A 207 -14.38 -17.49 -8.07
CA ASP A 207 -15.70 -18.10 -7.96
C ASP A 207 -16.76 -17.01 -8.05
N GLY A 208 -17.73 -17.18 -8.96
CA GLY A 208 -18.80 -16.23 -9.23
C GLY A 208 -19.84 -16.14 -8.11
#